data_dce01a69d644abb2c7e3df8488deebdf
#
_entry.id   dce01a69d644abb2c7e3df8488deebdf
#
_cell.length_a   1.000
_cell.length_b   1.000
_cell.length_c   1.000
_cell.angle_alpha   90.00
_cell.angle_beta   90.00
_cell.angle_gamma   90.00
#
_symmetry.space_group_name_H-M   'P 1'
#
loop_
_entity.id
_entity.type
_entity.pdbx_description
1 polymer ?
#
loop_
_entity_poly.entity_id
_entity_poly.type
_entity_poly.pdbx_seq_one_letter_code
_entity_poly.pdbx_strand_id
1 'polypeptide(L)'
;LPDKEGGKVLNDPYFWFLLVSLVGLLGFVSIISLNTGLNHDELEHVHSAWYVANGFLPYGDFFQNHNPLIWYICAPLLGFLGETAASILAMRVICLFFMLGSLAVSLLITRRLTSSLPAGIVSLLLLLTSSFFLASAYQIRPDVPQVFFGLWGVYFLLLFIEKSSGARAVLSGMSLALSFLFLQKAVFLIGAAGLVFVFFNFRDRLPFRYLLLFGVSFAAPILAFLAVLFFNGLIEDYYITNYLVNLNRIRTFSPLRTISRFADRDYLFLIFALFSLPVLLLARGSDRKTGSLAFITLLMVFSIRFHDRPHSQNFLPMLPLLAIGLSVFLHRFFERFKTPAPAKILIMLLLIGIPFRNVLPKLHSSNRPRLEAIMHVVENTGPNDPVYDGNIKFNVYRPDLHYFWYSVNRGKLLDSYNRVTGNRFGKYDIYDLIFTRKPKFISLFDIDREDPRFEKLMRMYSSTPYLDIHRLNKEK
;
A
#
# COMPACT_ATOMS: atom_id res chain seq x y z
N LEU A 1 -9.11 17.84 -34.09
CA LEU A 1 -7.96 18.55 -34.68
C LEU A 1 -6.72 18.30 -33.79
N PRO A 2 -5.89 17.23 -34.04
CA PRO A 2 -4.73 16.92 -33.19
C PRO A 2 -3.42 17.60 -33.61
N ASP A 3 -3.27 18.15 -34.79
CA ASP A 3 -1.93 18.34 -35.39
C ASP A 3 -1.24 19.70 -35.22
N LYS A 4 -1.89 20.71 -34.67
CA LYS A 4 -1.23 22.03 -34.47
C LYS A 4 -0.58 22.21 -33.09
N GLU A 5 -0.96 21.44 -32.07
CA GLU A 5 -0.35 21.53 -30.74
C GLU A 5 0.86 20.60 -30.58
N GLY A 6 0.89 19.46 -31.27
CA GLY A 6 1.98 18.51 -31.20
C GLY A 6 3.36 19.09 -31.58
N GLY A 7 3.42 19.91 -32.64
CA GLY A 7 4.68 20.53 -33.07
C GLY A 7 5.25 21.58 -32.10
N LYS A 8 4.40 22.27 -31.31
CA LYS A 8 4.87 23.26 -30.34
C LYS A 8 5.41 22.62 -29.06
N VAL A 9 4.84 21.49 -28.63
CA VAL A 9 5.29 20.77 -27.43
C VAL A 9 6.67 20.15 -27.62
N LEU A 10 6.95 19.62 -28.82
CA LEU A 10 8.25 19.01 -29.13
C LEU A 10 9.40 20.03 -29.21
N ASN A 11 9.11 21.31 -29.42
CA ASN A 11 10.12 22.38 -29.45
C ASN A 11 10.32 23.04 -28.05
N ASP A 12 9.59 22.63 -27.00
CA ASP A 12 9.72 23.20 -25.66
C ASP A 12 10.83 22.47 -24.86
N PRO A 13 11.93 23.15 -24.48
CA PRO A 13 12.97 22.56 -23.62
C PRO A 13 12.45 22.02 -22.31
N TYR A 14 11.37 22.61 -21.76
CA TYR A 14 10.74 22.13 -20.55
C TYR A 14 10.13 20.74 -20.73
N PHE A 15 9.50 20.45 -21.87
CA PHE A 15 8.96 19.13 -22.16
C PHE A 15 10.05 18.06 -22.19
N TRP A 16 11.17 18.34 -22.86
CA TRP A 16 12.29 17.39 -22.95
C TRP A 16 12.94 17.15 -21.58
N PHE A 17 13.10 18.20 -20.78
CA PHE A 17 13.54 18.06 -19.39
C PHE A 17 12.66 17.09 -18.60
N LEU A 18 11.32 17.27 -18.67
CA LEU A 18 10.40 16.38 -17.99
C LEU A 18 10.47 14.94 -18.51
N LEU A 19 10.55 14.75 -19.82
CA LEU A 19 10.59 13.43 -20.44
C LEU A 19 11.87 12.67 -20.06
N VAL A 20 13.03 13.30 -20.17
CA VAL A 20 14.32 12.71 -19.78
C VAL A 20 14.33 12.36 -18.29
N SER A 21 13.83 13.27 -17.44
CA SER A 21 13.69 13.02 -16.01
C SER A 21 12.78 11.83 -15.72
N LEU A 22 11.66 11.71 -16.44
CA LEU A 22 10.72 10.60 -16.29
C LEU A 22 11.36 9.27 -16.66
N VAL A 23 12.02 9.20 -17.82
CA VAL A 23 12.71 7.96 -18.27
C VAL A 23 13.78 7.55 -17.26
N GLY A 24 14.61 8.50 -16.82
CA GLY A 24 15.65 8.25 -15.82
C GLY A 24 15.08 7.74 -14.49
N LEU A 25 14.00 8.37 -13.99
CA LEU A 25 13.36 7.95 -12.74
C LEU A 25 12.63 6.61 -12.86
N LEU A 26 11.99 6.31 -13.98
CA LEU A 26 11.39 4.99 -14.20
C LEU A 26 12.46 3.89 -14.22
N GLY A 27 13.59 4.12 -14.90
CA GLY A 27 14.73 3.20 -14.86
C GLY A 27 15.27 3.01 -13.44
N PHE A 28 15.48 4.10 -12.69
CA PHE A 28 15.89 4.08 -11.29
C PHE A 28 14.93 3.26 -10.42
N VAL A 29 13.62 3.54 -10.50
CA VAL A 29 12.60 2.84 -9.70
C VAL A 29 12.51 1.36 -10.07
N SER A 30 12.65 1.00 -11.34
CA SER A 30 12.71 -0.40 -11.77
C SER A 30 13.86 -1.15 -11.13
N ILE A 31 15.04 -0.53 -11.04
CA ILE A 31 16.21 -1.12 -10.39
C ILE A 31 15.97 -1.27 -8.87
N ILE A 32 15.56 -0.19 -8.18
CA ILE A 32 15.40 -0.25 -6.73
C ILE A 32 14.25 -1.17 -6.31
N SER A 33 13.17 -1.27 -7.09
CA SER A 33 12.01 -2.10 -6.75
C SER A 33 12.36 -3.59 -6.64
N LEU A 34 13.30 -4.07 -7.46
CA LEU A 34 13.72 -5.47 -7.45
C LEU A 34 14.90 -5.75 -6.50
N ASN A 35 15.73 -4.74 -6.20
CA ASN A 35 16.96 -4.93 -5.44
C ASN A 35 16.89 -4.49 -3.97
N THR A 36 16.00 -3.55 -3.61
CA THR A 36 15.92 -3.08 -2.21
C THR A 36 15.54 -4.19 -1.24
N GLY A 37 16.05 -4.07 -0.02
CA GLY A 37 15.80 -5.03 1.06
C GLY A 37 14.31 -5.30 1.26
N LEU A 38 14.00 -6.55 1.53
CA LEU A 38 12.66 -7.01 1.91
C LEU A 38 12.37 -6.63 3.37
N ASN A 39 11.25 -5.97 3.61
CA ASN A 39 10.83 -5.68 4.98
C ASN A 39 9.89 -6.79 5.51
N HIS A 40 9.63 -6.75 6.83
CA HIS A 40 8.77 -7.75 7.47
C HIS A 40 7.32 -7.69 6.98
N ASP A 41 6.79 -6.50 6.68
CA ASP A 41 5.42 -6.38 6.16
C ASP A 41 5.25 -7.02 4.77
N GLU A 42 6.28 -6.98 3.90
CA GLU A 42 6.26 -7.67 2.61
C GLU A 42 6.26 -9.19 2.80
N LEU A 43 7.15 -9.68 3.68
CA LEU A 43 7.28 -11.10 3.97
C LEU A 43 6.02 -11.66 4.64
N GLU A 44 5.32 -10.84 5.44
CA GLU A 44 4.00 -11.15 5.97
C GLU A 44 3.01 -11.51 4.87
N HIS A 45 2.97 -10.73 3.80
CA HIS A 45 2.06 -10.99 2.70
C HIS A 45 2.51 -12.17 1.82
N VAL A 46 3.82 -12.41 1.67
CA VAL A 46 4.35 -13.63 1.03
C VAL A 46 3.95 -14.86 1.82
N HIS A 47 4.12 -14.83 3.14
CA HIS A 47 3.77 -15.93 4.03
C HIS A 47 2.27 -16.25 4.01
N SER A 48 1.42 -15.20 4.05
CA SER A 48 -0.02 -15.37 3.90
C SER A 48 -0.42 -15.95 2.55
N ALA A 49 0.26 -15.55 1.46
CA ALA A 49 0.05 -16.14 0.13
C ALA A 49 0.48 -17.61 0.10
N TRP A 50 1.55 -17.97 0.83
CA TRP A 50 1.99 -19.36 0.98
C TRP A 50 0.96 -20.21 1.73
N TYR A 51 0.38 -19.71 2.82
CA TYR A 51 -0.71 -20.40 3.51
C TYR A 51 -1.91 -20.62 2.58
N VAL A 52 -2.33 -19.59 1.83
CA VAL A 52 -3.42 -19.73 0.86
C VAL A 52 -3.09 -20.73 -0.25
N ALA A 53 -1.86 -20.75 -0.76
CA ALA A 53 -1.41 -21.73 -1.78
C ALA A 53 -1.45 -23.17 -1.27
N ASN A 54 -1.30 -23.37 0.04
CA ASN A 54 -1.37 -24.69 0.70
C ASN A 54 -2.79 -25.00 1.21
N GLY A 55 -3.81 -24.25 0.83
CA GLY A 55 -5.21 -24.53 1.15
C GLY A 55 -5.69 -24.02 2.50
N PHE A 56 -4.86 -23.29 3.25
CA PHE A 56 -5.27 -22.70 4.53
C PHE A 56 -6.14 -21.47 4.31
N LEU A 57 -7.13 -21.29 5.16
CA LEU A 57 -8.09 -20.19 5.09
C LEU A 57 -7.66 -19.03 6.00
N PRO A 58 -7.52 -17.81 5.45
CA PRO A 58 -7.27 -16.62 6.26
C PRO A 58 -8.31 -16.44 7.36
N TYR A 59 -7.90 -15.93 8.50
CA TYR A 59 -8.71 -15.69 9.69
C TYR A 59 -9.09 -16.95 10.49
N GLY A 60 -9.34 -18.07 9.82
CA GLY A 60 -9.64 -19.36 10.47
C GLY A 60 -8.38 -20.11 10.87
N ASP A 61 -7.53 -20.41 9.89
CA ASP A 61 -6.35 -21.25 10.10
C ASP A 61 -5.13 -20.44 10.56
N PHE A 62 -5.01 -19.18 10.16
CA PHE A 62 -3.94 -18.28 10.55
C PHE A 62 -4.45 -16.85 10.74
N PHE A 63 -3.81 -16.12 11.67
CA PHE A 63 -4.18 -14.74 11.97
C PHE A 63 -3.82 -13.82 10.82
N GLN A 64 -4.80 -13.00 10.42
CA GLN A 64 -4.58 -11.86 9.55
C GLN A 64 -5.58 -10.73 9.83
N ASN A 65 -5.16 -9.49 9.65
CA ASN A 65 -5.96 -8.29 9.90
C ASN A 65 -6.09 -7.37 8.67
N HIS A 66 -5.86 -7.93 7.48
CA HIS A 66 -6.01 -7.28 6.17
C HIS A 66 -6.97 -8.07 5.30
N ASN A 67 -7.57 -7.41 4.29
CA ASN A 67 -8.36 -8.09 3.28
C ASN A 67 -7.49 -8.98 2.40
N PRO A 68 -7.98 -10.16 1.95
CA PRO A 68 -7.10 -11.24 1.48
C PRO A 68 -6.79 -11.23 -0.01
N LEU A 69 -7.36 -10.30 -0.80
CA LEU A 69 -7.34 -10.39 -2.27
C LEU A 69 -5.92 -10.45 -2.84
N ILE A 70 -4.96 -9.73 -2.23
CA ILE A 70 -3.55 -9.78 -2.67
C ILE A 70 -2.94 -11.18 -2.52
N TRP A 71 -3.30 -11.92 -1.46
CA TRP A 71 -2.75 -13.26 -1.22
C TRP A 71 -3.27 -14.25 -2.25
N TYR A 72 -4.56 -14.19 -2.59
CA TYR A 72 -5.16 -15.03 -3.64
C TYR A 72 -4.59 -14.74 -5.03
N ILE A 73 -4.17 -13.49 -5.30
CA ILE A 73 -3.48 -13.13 -6.56
C ILE A 73 -2.05 -13.65 -6.57
N CYS A 74 -1.35 -13.62 -5.42
CA CYS A 74 0.03 -14.05 -5.31
C CYS A 74 0.19 -15.58 -5.14
N ALA A 75 -0.77 -16.27 -4.53
CA ALA A 75 -0.70 -17.71 -4.26
C ALA A 75 -0.41 -18.58 -5.50
N PRO A 76 -1.03 -18.35 -6.69
CA PRO A 76 -0.74 -19.13 -7.89
C PRO A 76 0.73 -19.09 -8.32
N LEU A 77 1.47 -18.02 -8.02
CA LEU A 77 2.90 -17.94 -8.34
C LEU A 77 3.72 -19.04 -7.65
N LEU A 78 3.30 -19.45 -6.44
CA LEU A 78 3.96 -20.53 -5.71
C LEU A 78 3.74 -21.90 -6.37
N GLY A 79 2.58 -22.09 -7.02
CA GLY A 79 2.34 -23.29 -7.84
C GLY A 79 3.24 -23.38 -9.06
N PHE A 80 3.63 -22.24 -9.66
CA PHE A 80 4.47 -22.19 -10.86
C PHE A 80 5.97 -22.11 -10.55
N LEU A 81 6.37 -21.36 -9.53
CA LEU A 81 7.78 -21.03 -9.24
C LEU A 81 8.30 -21.76 -7.99
N GLY A 82 7.43 -22.44 -7.25
CA GLY A 82 7.76 -23.11 -6.01
C GLY A 82 8.12 -22.16 -4.87
N GLU A 83 8.63 -22.70 -3.80
CA GLU A 83 9.10 -21.99 -2.59
C GLU A 83 10.52 -21.45 -2.80
N THR A 84 10.65 -20.45 -3.66
CA THR A 84 11.93 -19.92 -4.13
C THR A 84 12.03 -18.40 -3.96
N ALA A 85 13.26 -17.88 -4.05
CA ALA A 85 13.47 -16.42 -4.13
C ALA A 85 12.77 -15.79 -5.35
N ALA A 86 12.65 -16.55 -6.45
CA ALA A 86 12.00 -16.08 -7.67
C ALA A 86 10.50 -15.80 -7.46
N SER A 87 9.79 -16.60 -6.66
CA SER A 87 8.37 -16.36 -6.35
C SER A 87 8.16 -15.07 -5.55
N ILE A 88 9.06 -14.76 -4.60
CA ILE A 88 9.02 -13.48 -3.87
C ILE A 88 9.21 -12.29 -4.83
N LEU A 89 10.21 -12.37 -5.71
CA LEU A 89 10.46 -11.31 -6.69
C LEU A 89 9.32 -11.17 -7.69
N ALA A 90 8.71 -12.28 -8.12
CA ALA A 90 7.53 -12.26 -9.00
C ALA A 90 6.32 -11.55 -8.33
N MET A 91 6.11 -11.75 -7.03
CA MET A 91 5.09 -11.00 -6.27
C MET A 91 5.39 -9.49 -6.23
N ARG A 92 6.67 -9.09 -6.11
CA ARG A 92 7.08 -7.69 -6.27
C ARG A 92 6.78 -7.14 -7.66
N VAL A 93 6.99 -7.93 -8.71
CA VAL A 93 6.65 -7.54 -10.09
C VAL A 93 5.15 -7.29 -10.25
N ILE A 94 4.29 -8.10 -9.63
CA ILE A 94 2.84 -7.83 -9.60
C ILE A 94 2.55 -6.46 -8.94
N CYS A 95 3.17 -6.18 -7.78
CA CYS A 95 2.97 -4.89 -7.12
C CYS A 95 3.56 -3.72 -7.93
N LEU A 96 4.71 -3.92 -8.59
CA LEU A 96 5.28 -2.95 -9.53
C LEU A 96 4.32 -2.64 -10.69
N PHE A 97 3.63 -3.65 -11.24
CA PHE A 97 2.60 -3.46 -12.25
C PHE A 97 1.45 -2.56 -11.74
N PHE A 98 0.94 -2.80 -10.54
CA PHE A 98 -0.10 -1.93 -9.95
C PHE A 98 0.42 -0.52 -9.66
N MET A 99 1.68 -0.37 -9.24
CA MET A 99 2.30 0.94 -9.07
C MET A 99 2.38 1.70 -10.40
N LEU A 100 2.90 1.07 -11.46
CA LEU A 100 2.97 1.68 -12.79
C LEU A 100 1.59 2.02 -13.33
N GLY A 101 0.61 1.14 -13.08
CA GLY A 101 -0.81 1.41 -13.36
C GLY A 101 -1.33 2.63 -12.62
N SER A 102 -0.99 2.80 -11.34
CA SER A 102 -1.36 3.99 -10.55
C SER A 102 -0.76 5.27 -11.11
N LEU A 103 0.49 5.22 -11.57
CA LEU A 103 1.13 6.33 -12.28
C LEU A 103 0.38 6.65 -13.59
N ALA A 104 0.06 5.64 -14.40
CA ALA A 104 -0.69 5.83 -15.65
C ALA A 104 -2.06 6.48 -15.40
N VAL A 105 -2.81 6.02 -14.38
CA VAL A 105 -4.11 6.62 -14.03
C VAL A 105 -3.93 8.06 -13.52
N SER A 106 -2.88 8.36 -12.75
CA SER A 106 -2.56 9.72 -12.30
C SER A 106 -2.30 10.66 -13.48
N LEU A 107 -1.55 10.19 -14.47
CA LEU A 107 -1.33 10.91 -15.74
C LEU A 107 -2.66 11.16 -16.47
N LEU A 108 -3.52 10.13 -16.58
CA LEU A 108 -4.83 10.25 -17.25
C LEU A 108 -5.73 11.28 -16.55
N ILE A 109 -5.80 11.24 -15.21
CA ILE A 109 -6.57 12.21 -14.42
C ILE A 109 -6.02 13.62 -14.66
N THR A 110 -4.70 13.82 -14.52
CA THR A 110 -4.08 15.14 -14.71
C THR A 110 -4.32 15.70 -16.11
N ARG A 111 -4.13 14.87 -17.14
CA ARG A 111 -4.44 15.26 -18.54
C ARG A 111 -5.90 15.61 -18.73
N ARG A 112 -6.82 14.90 -18.07
CA ARG A 112 -8.26 15.20 -18.15
C ARG A 112 -8.64 16.52 -17.52
N LEU A 113 -7.89 16.97 -16.50
CA LEU A 113 -8.11 18.24 -15.80
C LEU A 113 -7.41 19.44 -16.46
N THR A 114 -6.33 19.20 -17.20
CA THR A 114 -5.48 20.27 -17.75
C THR A 114 -5.38 20.28 -19.26
N SER A 115 -5.76 19.18 -19.94
CA SER A 115 -5.50 18.93 -21.38
C SER A 115 -4.00 18.97 -21.74
N SER A 116 -3.09 18.86 -20.75
CA SER A 116 -1.64 19.06 -20.91
C SER A 116 -0.89 17.75 -20.59
N LEU A 117 -0.10 17.24 -21.54
CA LEU A 117 0.80 16.13 -21.33
C LEU A 117 1.96 16.49 -20.37
N PRO A 118 2.63 17.64 -20.50
CA PRO A 118 3.62 18.10 -19.52
C PRO A 118 3.09 18.10 -18.08
N ALA A 119 1.88 18.60 -17.82
CA ALA A 119 1.26 18.55 -16.51
C ALA A 119 1.08 17.10 -16.01
N GLY A 120 0.66 16.19 -16.89
CA GLY A 120 0.58 14.76 -16.56
C GLY A 120 1.94 14.20 -16.14
N ILE A 121 3.02 14.50 -16.87
CA ILE A 121 4.38 14.05 -16.54
C ILE A 121 4.82 14.64 -15.19
N VAL A 122 4.52 15.89 -14.89
CA VAL A 122 4.82 16.52 -13.58
C VAL A 122 4.22 15.70 -12.44
N SER A 123 2.97 15.24 -12.55
CA SER A 123 2.36 14.42 -11.49
C SER A 123 3.12 13.10 -11.26
N LEU A 124 3.67 12.49 -12.32
CA LEU A 124 4.49 11.29 -12.19
C LEU A 124 5.84 11.58 -11.53
N LEU A 125 6.52 12.66 -11.93
CA LEU A 125 7.81 13.05 -11.36
C LEU A 125 7.71 13.33 -9.87
N LEU A 126 6.64 14.02 -9.43
CA LEU A 126 6.37 14.27 -8.01
C LEU A 126 6.21 12.97 -7.22
N LEU A 127 5.55 11.96 -7.77
CA LEU A 127 5.40 10.64 -7.13
C LEU A 127 6.72 9.86 -7.14
N LEU A 128 7.40 9.78 -8.27
CA LEU A 128 8.63 9.01 -8.43
C LEU A 128 9.83 9.57 -7.63
N THR A 129 9.73 10.80 -7.15
CA THR A 129 10.73 11.42 -6.28
C THR A 129 10.32 11.47 -4.81
N SER A 130 9.04 11.24 -4.50
CA SER A 130 8.55 11.19 -3.12
C SER A 130 9.11 9.97 -2.38
N SER A 131 9.82 10.22 -1.28
CA SER A 131 10.36 9.16 -0.45
C SER A 131 9.26 8.36 0.25
N PHE A 132 8.13 8.99 0.58
CA PHE A 132 6.95 8.33 1.16
C PHE A 132 6.24 7.42 0.15
N PHE A 133 6.09 7.87 -1.10
CA PHE A 133 5.53 7.03 -2.16
C PHE A 133 6.42 5.80 -2.39
N LEU A 134 7.71 6.02 -2.66
CA LEU A 134 8.66 4.95 -2.92
C LEU A 134 9.02 4.10 -1.69
N ALA A 135 8.60 4.50 -0.49
CA ALA A 135 8.75 3.64 0.69
C ALA A 135 7.86 2.40 0.64
N SER A 136 6.73 2.45 -0.08
CA SER A 136 5.72 1.39 -0.04
C SER A 136 5.14 1.01 -1.42
N ALA A 137 5.29 1.84 -2.45
CA ALA A 137 4.55 1.71 -3.71
C ALA A 137 4.91 0.49 -4.57
N TYR A 138 6.07 -0.13 -4.38
CA TYR A 138 6.49 -1.36 -5.08
C TYR A 138 6.59 -2.58 -4.16
N GLN A 139 6.31 -2.42 -2.87
CA GLN A 139 6.36 -3.52 -1.90
C GLN A 139 5.18 -4.48 -2.10
N ILE A 140 5.36 -5.73 -1.70
CA ILE A 140 4.29 -6.74 -1.71
C ILE A 140 3.30 -6.39 -0.61
N ARG A 141 2.31 -5.55 -0.95
CA ARG A 141 1.36 -4.99 0.02
C ARG A 141 -0.01 -4.76 -0.60
N PRO A 142 -1.09 -4.95 0.15
CA PRO A 142 -2.45 -4.69 -0.34
C PRO A 142 -2.72 -3.20 -0.59
N ASP A 143 -1.93 -2.29 0.03
CA ASP A 143 -2.02 -0.84 -0.19
C ASP A 143 -1.78 -0.46 -1.66
N VAL A 144 -0.91 -1.19 -2.37
CA VAL A 144 -0.52 -0.83 -3.75
C VAL A 144 -1.67 -1.04 -4.75
N PRO A 145 -2.27 -2.25 -4.87
CA PRO A 145 -3.44 -2.43 -5.72
C PRO A 145 -4.67 -1.66 -5.22
N GLN A 146 -4.81 -1.43 -3.91
CA GLN A 146 -5.85 -0.58 -3.35
C GLN A 146 -5.81 0.83 -3.95
N VAL A 147 -4.62 1.44 -4.05
CA VAL A 147 -4.44 2.77 -4.66
C VAL A 147 -4.77 2.74 -6.15
N PHE A 148 -4.31 1.74 -6.87
CA PHE A 148 -4.59 1.59 -8.31
C PHE A 148 -6.10 1.58 -8.61
N PHE A 149 -6.85 0.72 -7.93
CA PHE A 149 -8.29 0.64 -8.13
C PHE A 149 -9.02 1.88 -7.57
N GLY A 150 -8.55 2.44 -6.47
CA GLY A 150 -9.07 3.70 -5.94
C GLY A 150 -8.96 4.85 -6.93
N LEU A 151 -7.81 4.99 -7.60
CA LEU A 151 -7.62 6.01 -8.64
C LEU A 151 -8.50 5.78 -9.87
N TRP A 152 -8.72 4.53 -10.30
CA TRP A 152 -9.69 4.22 -11.34
C TRP A 152 -11.11 4.63 -10.93
N GLY A 153 -11.50 4.36 -9.67
CA GLY A 153 -12.77 4.81 -9.13
C GLY A 153 -12.95 6.32 -9.22
N VAL A 154 -11.92 7.08 -8.82
CA VAL A 154 -11.91 8.56 -8.95
C VAL A 154 -11.93 9.00 -10.41
N TYR A 155 -11.15 8.36 -11.30
CA TYR A 155 -11.14 8.71 -12.71
C TYR A 155 -12.53 8.55 -13.36
N PHE A 156 -13.20 7.41 -13.13
CA PHE A 156 -14.54 7.19 -13.66
C PHE A 156 -15.59 8.12 -13.04
N LEU A 157 -15.43 8.49 -11.76
CA LEU A 157 -16.24 9.51 -11.12
C LEU A 157 -16.08 10.88 -11.82
N LEU A 158 -14.85 11.30 -12.10
CA LEU A 158 -14.60 12.56 -12.83
C LEU A 158 -15.19 12.54 -14.26
N LEU A 159 -15.12 11.38 -14.93
CA LEU A 159 -15.80 11.21 -16.22
C LEU A 159 -17.32 11.23 -16.08
N PHE A 160 -17.88 10.71 -15.00
CA PHE A 160 -19.31 10.78 -14.71
C PHE A 160 -19.79 12.22 -14.48
N ILE A 161 -19.02 13.01 -13.73
CA ILE A 161 -19.31 14.44 -13.51
C ILE A 161 -19.31 15.21 -14.83
N GLU A 162 -18.46 14.86 -15.77
CA GLU A 162 -18.37 15.52 -17.06
C GLU A 162 -19.54 15.17 -18.00
N LYS A 163 -19.85 13.88 -18.09
CA LYS A 163 -20.94 13.35 -18.89
C LYS A 163 -21.53 12.13 -18.21
N SER A 164 -22.67 12.27 -17.57
CA SER A 164 -23.33 11.21 -16.82
C SER A 164 -23.70 10.02 -17.70
N SER A 165 -23.29 8.82 -17.30
CA SER A 165 -23.67 7.58 -17.96
C SER A 165 -23.67 6.41 -16.98
N GLY A 166 -24.52 5.39 -17.24
CA GLY A 166 -24.59 4.19 -16.42
C GLY A 166 -23.27 3.44 -16.35
N ALA A 167 -22.57 3.29 -17.48
CA ALA A 167 -21.27 2.62 -17.52
C ALA A 167 -20.23 3.28 -16.60
N ARG A 168 -20.18 4.62 -16.57
CA ARG A 168 -19.24 5.36 -15.70
C ARG A 168 -19.60 5.22 -14.22
N ALA A 169 -20.89 5.19 -13.89
CA ALA A 169 -21.37 4.92 -12.54
C ALA A 169 -20.95 3.50 -12.09
N VAL A 170 -21.21 2.49 -12.93
CA VAL A 170 -20.83 1.09 -12.67
C VAL A 170 -19.30 0.95 -12.52
N LEU A 171 -18.51 1.49 -13.44
CA LEU A 171 -17.05 1.38 -13.41
C LEU A 171 -16.46 2.08 -12.18
N SER A 172 -17.02 3.23 -11.76
CA SER A 172 -16.60 3.91 -10.53
C SER A 172 -16.90 3.06 -9.31
N GLY A 173 -18.14 2.55 -9.16
CA GLY A 173 -18.54 1.70 -8.04
C GLY A 173 -17.72 0.41 -7.96
N MET A 174 -17.55 -0.29 -9.08
CA MET A 174 -16.77 -1.54 -9.15
C MET A 174 -15.30 -1.32 -8.77
N SER A 175 -14.68 -0.25 -9.30
CA SER A 175 -13.28 0.07 -8.98
C SER A 175 -13.10 0.38 -7.50
N LEU A 176 -14.02 1.13 -6.88
CA LEU A 176 -13.99 1.41 -5.45
C LEU A 176 -14.21 0.14 -4.61
N ALA A 177 -15.07 -0.78 -5.06
CA ALA A 177 -15.26 -2.08 -4.41
C ALA A 177 -13.97 -2.92 -4.44
N LEU A 178 -13.30 -3.00 -5.59
CA LEU A 178 -12.00 -3.69 -5.70
C LEU A 178 -10.94 -3.03 -4.80
N SER A 179 -10.89 -1.70 -4.74
CA SER A 179 -10.02 -0.98 -3.81
C SER A 179 -10.27 -1.42 -2.36
N PHE A 180 -11.52 -1.55 -1.93
CA PHE A 180 -11.88 -2.03 -0.60
C PHE A 180 -11.50 -3.49 -0.38
N LEU A 181 -11.71 -4.37 -1.34
CA LEU A 181 -11.38 -5.79 -1.24
C LEU A 181 -9.87 -6.06 -1.14
N PHE A 182 -9.03 -5.15 -1.63
CA PHE A 182 -7.60 -5.20 -1.34
C PHE A 182 -7.28 -4.72 0.07
N LEU A 183 -7.89 -3.61 0.52
CA LEU A 183 -7.60 -3.07 1.84
C LEU A 183 -8.78 -2.26 2.38
N GLN A 184 -9.26 -2.63 3.57
CA GLN A 184 -10.40 -1.97 4.24
C GLN A 184 -10.21 -0.46 4.49
N LYS A 185 -8.96 0.03 4.55
CA LYS A 185 -8.65 1.48 4.67
C LYS A 185 -9.16 2.31 3.48
N ALA A 186 -9.49 1.69 2.36
CA ALA A 186 -10.12 2.35 1.21
C ALA A 186 -11.43 3.05 1.56
N VAL A 187 -12.07 2.69 2.69
CA VAL A 187 -13.33 3.30 3.17
C VAL A 187 -13.30 4.84 3.18
N PHE A 188 -12.14 5.44 3.47
CA PHE A 188 -12.01 6.91 3.46
C PHE A 188 -12.13 7.49 2.05
N LEU A 189 -11.45 6.88 1.07
CA LEU A 189 -11.55 7.28 -0.34
C LEU A 189 -12.95 7.01 -0.90
N ILE A 190 -13.53 5.86 -0.55
CA ILE A 190 -14.90 5.48 -0.95
C ILE A 190 -15.91 6.46 -0.41
N GLY A 191 -15.81 6.83 0.89
CA GLY A 191 -16.68 7.83 1.50
C GLY A 191 -16.56 9.19 0.81
N ALA A 192 -15.33 9.66 0.56
CA ALA A 192 -15.10 10.92 -0.13
C ALA A 192 -15.64 10.93 -1.57
N ALA A 193 -15.37 9.87 -2.34
CA ALA A 193 -15.85 9.73 -3.72
C ALA A 193 -17.37 9.54 -3.77
N GLY A 194 -17.93 8.75 -2.85
CA GLY A 194 -19.37 8.53 -2.72
C GLY A 194 -20.12 9.83 -2.40
N LEU A 195 -19.62 10.65 -1.48
CA LEU A 195 -20.20 11.96 -1.18
C LEU A 195 -20.23 12.85 -2.43
N VAL A 196 -19.14 12.89 -3.19
CA VAL A 196 -19.09 13.65 -4.45
C VAL A 196 -20.08 13.10 -5.47
N PHE A 197 -20.17 11.77 -5.62
CA PHE A 197 -21.11 11.12 -6.54
C PHE A 197 -22.55 11.46 -6.19
N VAL A 198 -22.94 11.33 -4.93
CA VAL A 198 -24.27 11.63 -4.42
C VAL A 198 -24.58 13.12 -4.62
N PHE A 199 -23.65 14.01 -4.25
CA PHE A 199 -23.81 15.45 -4.42
C PHE A 199 -24.13 15.82 -5.87
N PHE A 200 -23.35 15.34 -6.85
CA PHE A 200 -23.60 15.69 -8.26
C PHE A 200 -24.86 15.03 -8.80
N ASN A 201 -25.19 13.84 -8.35
CA ASN A 201 -26.43 13.19 -8.77
C ASN A 201 -27.67 14.02 -8.38
N PHE A 202 -27.72 14.54 -7.15
CA PHE A 202 -28.82 15.38 -6.69
C PHE A 202 -28.76 16.80 -7.26
N ARG A 203 -27.59 17.43 -7.28
CA ARG A 203 -27.41 18.80 -7.80
C ARG A 203 -27.84 18.92 -9.26
N ASP A 204 -27.43 17.97 -10.09
CA ASP A 204 -27.72 17.97 -11.53
C ASP A 204 -29.04 17.25 -11.84
N ARG A 205 -29.84 16.88 -10.81
CA ARG A 205 -31.13 16.19 -10.91
C ARG A 205 -31.09 14.95 -11.81
N LEU A 206 -30.00 14.17 -11.68
CA LEU A 206 -29.81 12.97 -12.50
C LEU A 206 -30.78 11.86 -12.08
N PRO A 207 -31.14 10.95 -12.99
CA PRO A 207 -31.99 9.82 -12.67
C PRO A 207 -31.42 8.97 -11.52
N PHE A 208 -32.29 8.57 -10.59
CA PHE A 208 -31.95 7.71 -9.43
C PHE A 208 -31.26 6.41 -9.84
N ARG A 209 -31.52 5.91 -11.05
CA ARG A 209 -30.87 4.73 -11.62
C ARG A 209 -29.32 4.81 -11.54
N TYR A 210 -28.71 6.00 -11.62
CA TYR A 210 -27.25 6.12 -11.53
C TYR A 210 -26.73 5.87 -10.11
N LEU A 211 -27.45 6.31 -9.08
CA LEU A 211 -27.16 5.97 -7.69
C LEU A 211 -27.30 4.45 -7.47
N LEU A 212 -28.35 3.86 -8.00
CA LEU A 212 -28.57 2.42 -7.92
C LEU A 212 -27.45 1.64 -8.62
N LEU A 213 -27.09 2.02 -9.85
CA LEU A 213 -26.01 1.38 -10.59
C LEU A 213 -24.67 1.48 -9.86
N PHE A 214 -24.33 2.67 -9.34
CA PHE A 214 -23.10 2.87 -8.53
C PHE A 214 -23.14 2.02 -7.26
N GLY A 215 -24.24 2.07 -6.51
CA GLY A 215 -24.40 1.34 -5.26
C GLY A 215 -24.36 -0.19 -5.45
N VAL A 216 -25.08 -0.72 -6.43
CA VAL A 216 -25.10 -2.16 -6.74
C VAL A 216 -23.72 -2.64 -7.22
N SER A 217 -23.08 -1.90 -8.13
CA SER A 217 -21.74 -2.27 -8.63
C SER A 217 -20.67 -2.20 -7.55
N PHE A 218 -20.82 -1.33 -6.56
CA PHE A 218 -19.98 -1.30 -5.38
C PHE A 218 -20.29 -2.46 -4.41
N ALA A 219 -21.56 -2.69 -4.12
CA ALA A 219 -21.97 -3.69 -3.12
C ALA A 219 -21.77 -5.14 -3.61
N ALA A 220 -22.02 -5.43 -4.89
CA ALA A 220 -22.03 -6.80 -5.39
C ALA A 220 -20.71 -7.57 -5.19
N PRO A 221 -19.51 -7.04 -5.49
CA PRO A 221 -18.25 -7.75 -5.22
C PRO A 221 -18.01 -7.97 -3.73
N ILE A 222 -18.42 -7.01 -2.89
CA ILE A 222 -18.25 -7.10 -1.43
C ILE A 222 -19.19 -8.18 -0.88
N LEU A 223 -20.45 -8.19 -1.32
CA LEU A 223 -21.42 -9.23 -0.92
C LEU A 223 -20.98 -10.62 -1.40
N ALA A 224 -20.43 -10.74 -2.60
CA ALA A 224 -19.86 -12.00 -3.08
C ALA A 224 -18.69 -12.47 -2.18
N PHE A 225 -17.80 -11.57 -1.78
CA PHE A 225 -16.75 -11.90 -0.84
C PHE A 225 -17.29 -12.32 0.54
N LEU A 226 -18.27 -11.57 1.09
CA LEU A 226 -18.91 -11.92 2.36
C LEU A 226 -19.65 -13.26 2.27
N ALA A 227 -20.26 -13.59 1.13
CA ALA A 227 -20.89 -14.90 0.90
C ALA A 227 -19.84 -16.04 0.96
N VAL A 228 -18.66 -15.85 0.34
CA VAL A 228 -17.55 -16.83 0.45
C VAL A 228 -17.15 -17.03 1.91
N LEU A 229 -17.00 -15.96 2.69
CA LEU A 229 -16.68 -16.06 4.12
C LEU A 229 -17.80 -16.78 4.89
N PHE A 230 -19.06 -16.49 4.57
CA PHE A 230 -20.23 -17.12 5.22
C PHE A 230 -20.25 -18.63 4.99
N PHE A 231 -20.10 -19.07 3.75
CA PHE A 231 -20.12 -20.50 3.43
C PHE A 231 -18.91 -21.28 4.01
N ASN A 232 -17.83 -20.58 4.32
CA ASN A 232 -16.67 -21.17 5.01
C ASN A 232 -16.69 -20.97 6.55
N GLY A 233 -17.77 -20.39 7.12
CA GLY A 233 -17.89 -20.16 8.56
C GLY A 233 -16.95 -19.10 9.13
N LEU A 234 -16.39 -18.20 8.29
CA LEU A 234 -15.31 -17.28 8.64
C LEU A 234 -15.77 -15.83 8.90
N ILE A 235 -17.07 -15.53 8.83
CA ILE A 235 -17.56 -14.14 8.96
C ILE A 235 -17.20 -13.55 10.32
N GLU A 236 -17.38 -14.31 11.40
CA GLU A 236 -17.07 -13.84 12.74
C GLU A 236 -15.58 -13.60 12.91
N ASP A 237 -14.72 -14.55 12.52
CA ASP A 237 -13.27 -14.41 12.62
C ASP A 237 -12.75 -13.25 11.75
N TYR A 238 -13.28 -13.06 10.55
CA TYR A 238 -12.99 -11.92 9.70
C TYR A 238 -13.37 -10.59 10.37
N TYR A 239 -14.57 -10.50 10.94
CA TYR A 239 -15.04 -9.29 11.62
C TYR A 239 -14.19 -8.98 12.85
N ILE A 240 -13.88 -10.00 13.67
CA ILE A 240 -13.03 -9.85 14.86
C ILE A 240 -11.65 -9.36 14.47
N THR A 241 -10.97 -10.03 13.53
CA THR A 241 -9.57 -9.75 13.18
C THR A 241 -9.40 -8.45 12.42
N ASN A 242 -10.25 -8.18 11.43
CA ASN A 242 -10.11 -7.00 10.56
C ASN A 242 -10.68 -5.71 11.15
N TYR A 243 -11.69 -5.81 12.03
CA TYR A 243 -12.36 -4.62 12.58
C TYR A 243 -12.18 -4.51 14.09
N LEU A 244 -12.64 -5.46 14.88
CA LEU A 244 -12.66 -5.31 16.33
C LEU A 244 -11.24 -5.21 16.91
N VAL A 245 -10.33 -6.07 16.49
CA VAL A 245 -8.92 -6.03 16.95
C VAL A 245 -8.26 -4.70 16.57
N ASN A 246 -8.47 -4.22 15.35
CA ASN A 246 -7.91 -2.95 14.90
C ASN A 246 -8.52 -1.73 15.63
N LEU A 247 -9.82 -1.75 15.93
CA LEU A 247 -10.50 -0.67 16.64
C LEU A 247 -10.10 -0.63 18.14
N ASN A 248 -9.82 -1.80 18.73
CA ASN A 248 -9.45 -1.92 20.15
C ASN A 248 -7.94 -1.79 20.43
N ARG A 249 -7.12 -1.56 19.40
CA ARG A 249 -5.70 -1.24 19.62
C ARG A 249 -5.55 0.06 20.41
N ILE A 250 -4.63 0.08 21.36
CA ILE A 250 -4.30 1.28 22.12
C ILE A 250 -3.69 2.30 21.15
N ARG A 251 -4.37 3.42 20.99
CA ARG A 251 -3.95 4.49 20.07
C ARG A 251 -2.99 5.44 20.81
N THR A 252 -1.76 5.54 20.35
CA THR A 252 -0.77 6.52 20.81
C THR A 252 -0.50 7.57 19.73
N PHE A 253 -1.58 8.14 19.17
CA PHE A 253 -1.47 9.00 18.00
C PHE A 253 -1.15 10.45 18.37
N SER A 254 -0.12 11.01 17.73
CA SER A 254 0.16 12.44 17.69
C SER A 254 0.12 12.95 16.25
N PRO A 255 -0.87 13.79 15.88
CA PRO A 255 -0.93 14.39 14.54
C PRO A 255 0.33 15.17 14.17
N LEU A 256 0.93 15.86 15.12
CA LEU A 256 2.17 16.63 14.92
C LEU A 256 3.34 15.72 14.55
N ARG A 257 3.47 14.57 15.21
CA ARG A 257 4.53 13.59 14.88
C ARG A 257 4.35 13.01 13.48
N THR A 258 3.12 12.87 13.03
CA THR A 258 2.81 12.41 11.68
C THR A 258 3.22 13.44 10.64
N ILE A 259 2.84 14.69 10.86
CA ILE A 259 3.18 15.82 9.96
C ILE A 259 4.70 16.03 9.95
N SER A 260 5.38 16.00 11.11
CA SER A 260 6.84 16.17 11.18
C SER A 260 7.58 15.10 10.38
N ARG A 261 7.20 13.83 10.51
CA ARG A 261 7.84 12.74 9.72
C ARG A 261 7.70 12.93 8.22
N PHE A 262 6.54 13.43 7.76
CA PHE A 262 6.34 13.73 6.35
C PHE A 262 7.17 14.95 5.95
N ALA A 263 7.17 15.98 6.79
CA ALA A 263 7.93 17.20 6.57
C ALA A 263 9.45 16.95 6.53
N ASP A 264 9.97 16.06 7.36
CA ASP A 264 11.41 15.74 7.39
C ASP A 264 11.97 15.23 6.06
N ARG A 265 11.14 14.65 5.20
CA ARG A 265 11.58 13.99 3.97
C ARG A 265 11.06 14.63 2.69
N ASP A 266 9.77 14.95 2.66
CA ASP A 266 9.07 15.42 1.44
C ASP A 266 8.38 16.78 1.67
N TYR A 267 8.98 17.66 2.50
CA TYR A 267 8.35 18.90 2.96
C TYR A 267 7.92 19.84 1.84
N LEU A 268 8.73 20.01 0.79
CA LEU A 268 8.37 20.87 -0.34
C LEU A 268 7.12 20.34 -1.06
N PHE A 269 7.13 19.03 -1.38
CA PHE A 269 5.98 18.40 -1.98
C PHE A 269 4.71 18.59 -1.12
N LEU A 270 4.81 18.31 0.19
CA LEU A 270 3.68 18.43 1.10
C LEU A 270 3.15 19.87 1.20
N ILE A 271 4.05 20.85 1.44
CA ILE A 271 3.64 22.25 1.60
C ILE A 271 2.93 22.76 0.35
N PHE A 272 3.54 22.58 -0.82
CA PHE A 272 2.96 23.08 -2.07
C PHE A 272 1.70 22.28 -2.46
N ALA A 273 1.65 20.98 -2.21
CA ALA A 273 0.46 20.19 -2.48
C ALA A 273 -0.72 20.61 -1.57
N LEU A 274 -0.50 20.78 -0.27
CA LEU A 274 -1.55 21.24 0.65
C LEU A 274 -2.00 22.67 0.34
N PHE A 275 -1.08 23.56 -0.01
CA PHE A 275 -1.42 24.94 -0.44
C PHE A 275 -2.24 24.94 -1.73
N SER A 276 -1.96 24.02 -2.66
CA SER A 276 -2.70 23.95 -3.94
C SER A 276 -4.19 23.63 -3.76
N LEU A 277 -4.57 22.85 -2.73
CA LEU A 277 -5.95 22.37 -2.56
C LEU A 277 -6.97 23.49 -2.32
N PRO A 278 -6.80 24.41 -1.33
CA PRO A 278 -7.73 25.50 -1.16
C PRO A 278 -7.76 26.44 -2.38
N VAL A 279 -6.62 26.66 -3.05
CA VAL A 279 -6.57 27.46 -4.27
C VAL A 279 -7.41 26.82 -5.38
N LEU A 280 -7.30 25.49 -5.58
CA LEU A 280 -8.10 24.77 -6.57
C LEU A 280 -9.59 24.73 -6.23
N LEU A 281 -9.95 24.70 -4.94
CA LEU A 281 -11.35 24.74 -4.49
C LEU A 281 -11.98 26.11 -4.63
N LEU A 282 -11.25 27.18 -4.27
CA LEU A 282 -11.78 28.53 -4.14
C LEU A 282 -11.57 29.37 -5.40
N ALA A 283 -10.74 28.91 -6.35
CA ALA A 283 -10.49 29.68 -7.59
C ALA A 283 -11.78 29.91 -8.38
N ARG A 284 -12.10 31.18 -8.63
CA ARG A 284 -13.20 31.54 -9.52
C ARG A 284 -12.96 30.93 -10.91
N GLY A 285 -13.94 30.16 -11.40
CA GLY A 285 -13.81 29.42 -12.68
C GLY A 285 -13.15 28.07 -12.56
N SER A 286 -12.89 27.54 -11.34
CA SER A 286 -12.51 26.13 -11.17
C SER A 286 -13.60 25.25 -11.75
N ASP A 287 -13.22 24.34 -12.66
CA ASP A 287 -14.19 23.39 -13.20
C ASP A 287 -14.60 22.38 -12.13
N ARG A 288 -15.80 21.79 -12.32
CA ARG A 288 -16.43 20.86 -11.36
C ARG A 288 -15.51 19.68 -11.00
N LYS A 289 -14.75 19.18 -11.97
CA LYS A 289 -13.85 18.02 -11.80
C LYS A 289 -12.68 18.37 -10.89
N THR A 290 -12.05 19.52 -11.13
CA THR A 290 -10.93 20.01 -10.30
C THR A 290 -11.37 20.26 -8.86
N GLY A 291 -12.52 20.90 -8.65
CA GLY A 291 -13.07 21.11 -7.31
C GLY A 291 -13.40 19.78 -6.60
N SER A 292 -13.96 18.80 -7.33
CA SER A 292 -14.25 17.47 -6.77
C SER A 292 -12.98 16.73 -6.37
N LEU A 293 -11.94 16.76 -7.21
CA LEU A 293 -10.65 16.16 -6.87
C LEU A 293 -10.03 16.79 -5.63
N ALA A 294 -10.01 18.13 -5.57
CA ALA A 294 -9.47 18.86 -4.42
C ALA A 294 -10.26 18.54 -3.13
N PHE A 295 -11.58 18.43 -3.21
CA PHE A 295 -12.43 18.03 -2.08
C PHE A 295 -12.14 16.60 -1.62
N ILE A 296 -12.08 15.62 -2.54
CA ILE A 296 -11.71 14.24 -2.22
C ILE A 296 -10.33 14.20 -1.56
N THR A 297 -9.37 14.96 -2.11
CA THR A 297 -7.99 14.98 -1.58
C THR A 297 -7.96 15.57 -0.16
N LEU A 298 -8.71 16.62 0.13
CA LEU A 298 -8.83 17.20 1.48
C LEU A 298 -9.41 16.20 2.48
N LEU A 299 -10.46 15.46 2.11
CA LEU A 299 -11.02 14.42 2.96
C LEU A 299 -10.02 13.29 3.21
N MET A 300 -9.22 12.93 2.19
CA MET A 300 -8.14 11.95 2.35
C MET A 300 -7.04 12.45 3.28
N VAL A 301 -6.65 13.72 3.20
CA VAL A 301 -5.70 14.34 4.15
C VAL A 301 -6.28 14.32 5.57
N PHE A 302 -7.55 14.68 5.72
CA PHE A 302 -8.24 14.64 7.02
C PHE A 302 -8.29 13.22 7.60
N SER A 303 -8.39 12.18 6.76
CA SER A 303 -8.44 10.78 7.20
C SER A 303 -7.20 10.34 7.98
N ILE A 304 -6.06 11.03 7.85
CA ILE A 304 -4.84 10.77 8.63
C ILE A 304 -5.13 10.84 10.13
N ARG A 305 -6.12 11.64 10.55
CA ARG A 305 -6.54 11.75 11.95
C ARG A 305 -7.02 10.43 12.56
N PHE A 306 -7.47 9.50 11.71
CA PHE A 306 -8.00 8.20 12.14
C PHE A 306 -6.96 7.07 12.13
N HIS A 307 -5.74 7.34 11.68
CA HIS A 307 -4.65 6.36 11.72
C HIS A 307 -3.90 6.44 13.05
N ASP A 308 -3.64 5.31 13.67
CA ASP A 308 -3.00 5.23 14.99
C ASP A 308 -1.47 5.46 14.94
N ARG A 309 -0.84 5.22 13.80
CA ARG A 309 0.61 5.39 13.60
C ARG A 309 0.94 6.03 12.26
N PRO A 310 2.00 6.89 12.21
CA PRO A 310 2.41 7.56 10.97
C PRO A 310 3.30 6.67 10.10
N HIS A 311 2.80 5.50 9.72
CA HIS A 311 3.49 4.63 8.76
C HIS A 311 3.36 5.18 7.34
N SER A 312 4.40 5.03 6.52
CA SER A 312 4.44 5.54 5.13
C SER A 312 3.28 5.02 4.29
N GLN A 313 2.89 3.76 4.47
CA GLN A 313 1.77 3.15 3.74
C GLN A 313 0.41 3.81 4.01
N ASN A 314 0.21 4.45 5.17
CA ASN A 314 -1.04 5.16 5.47
C ASN A 314 -1.21 6.42 4.61
N PHE A 315 -0.12 6.96 4.07
CA PHE A 315 -0.13 8.12 3.17
C PHE A 315 -0.29 7.72 1.70
N LEU A 316 0.00 6.46 1.36
CA LEU A 316 0.05 6.01 -0.02
C LEU A 316 -1.23 6.33 -0.82
N PRO A 317 -2.46 6.18 -0.29
CA PRO A 317 -3.68 6.46 -1.05
C PRO A 317 -3.89 7.95 -1.38
N MET A 318 -3.35 8.86 -0.58
CA MET A 318 -3.53 10.31 -0.83
C MET A 318 -2.42 10.92 -1.69
N LEU A 319 -1.22 10.32 -1.73
CA LEU A 319 -0.07 10.88 -2.45
C LEU A 319 -0.33 11.12 -3.94
N PRO A 320 -0.95 10.18 -4.69
CA PRO A 320 -1.30 10.45 -6.08
C PRO A 320 -2.27 11.60 -6.25
N LEU A 321 -3.27 11.72 -5.36
CA LEU A 321 -4.24 12.81 -5.42
C LEU A 321 -3.58 14.18 -5.13
N LEU A 322 -2.65 14.22 -4.16
CA LEU A 322 -1.83 15.40 -3.87
C LEU A 322 -0.93 15.78 -5.05
N ALA A 323 -0.29 14.80 -5.69
CA ALA A 323 0.58 15.03 -6.85
C ALA A 323 -0.23 15.56 -8.05
N ILE A 324 -1.41 14.99 -8.31
CA ILE A 324 -2.33 15.47 -9.35
C ILE A 324 -2.76 16.91 -9.03
N GLY A 325 -3.21 17.19 -7.80
CA GLY A 325 -3.63 18.52 -7.38
C GLY A 325 -2.52 19.55 -7.56
N LEU A 326 -1.31 19.28 -7.07
CA LEU A 326 -0.16 20.17 -7.25
C LEU A 326 0.20 20.36 -8.72
N SER A 327 0.15 19.32 -9.52
CA SER A 327 0.44 19.41 -10.95
C SER A 327 -0.58 20.27 -11.70
N VAL A 328 -1.87 20.16 -11.40
CA VAL A 328 -2.93 21.01 -11.94
C VAL A 328 -2.72 22.47 -11.52
N PHE A 329 -2.35 22.70 -10.24
CA PHE A 329 -2.03 24.04 -9.75
C PHE A 329 -0.83 24.65 -10.48
N LEU A 330 0.28 23.92 -10.59
CA LEU A 330 1.49 24.38 -11.28
C LEU A 330 1.22 24.69 -12.76
N HIS A 331 0.45 23.84 -13.44
CA HIS A 331 0.05 24.10 -14.82
C HIS A 331 -0.69 25.43 -14.95
N ARG A 332 -1.73 25.63 -14.14
CA ARG A 332 -2.50 26.91 -14.15
C ARG A 332 -1.65 28.12 -13.76
N PHE A 333 -0.75 27.95 -12.81
CA PHE A 333 0.21 28.99 -12.43
C PHE A 333 1.13 29.37 -13.58
N PHE A 334 1.74 28.39 -14.25
CA PHE A 334 2.65 28.62 -15.37
C PHE A 334 1.95 29.30 -16.56
N GLU A 335 0.73 28.89 -16.86
CA GLU A 335 -0.08 29.50 -17.93
C GLU A 335 -0.47 30.95 -17.59
N ARG A 336 -0.95 31.19 -16.36
CA ARG A 336 -1.38 32.52 -15.91
C ARG A 336 -0.25 33.54 -15.93
N PHE A 337 0.94 33.14 -15.48
CA PHE A 337 2.09 34.02 -15.38
C PHE A 337 3.01 33.97 -16.60
N LYS A 338 2.63 33.20 -17.63
CA LYS A 338 3.44 32.97 -18.84
C LYS A 338 4.89 32.64 -18.50
N THR A 339 5.08 31.76 -17.51
CA THR A 339 6.39 31.41 -16.93
C THR A 339 7.31 30.88 -18.02
N PRO A 340 8.53 31.43 -18.21
CA PRO A 340 9.46 30.95 -19.23
C PRO A 340 10.02 29.56 -18.88
N ALA A 341 10.42 28.79 -19.90
CA ALA A 341 10.89 27.42 -19.73
C ALA A 341 12.04 27.27 -18.70
N PRO A 342 13.08 28.13 -18.64
CA PRO A 342 14.10 28.04 -17.62
C PRO A 342 13.56 28.13 -16.18
N ALA A 343 12.60 29.03 -15.93
CA ALA A 343 12.00 29.17 -14.60
C ALA A 343 11.13 27.96 -14.25
N LYS A 344 10.37 27.39 -15.21
CA LYS A 344 9.65 26.11 -15.00
C LYS A 344 10.63 24.98 -14.63
N ILE A 345 11.74 24.87 -15.34
CA ILE A 345 12.78 23.87 -15.07
C ILE A 345 13.36 24.04 -13.67
N LEU A 346 13.70 25.29 -13.28
CA LEU A 346 14.25 25.57 -11.95
C LEU A 346 13.26 25.16 -10.84
N ILE A 347 11.98 25.51 -10.98
CA ILE A 347 10.92 25.15 -10.02
C ILE A 347 10.84 23.60 -9.92
N MET A 348 10.87 22.91 -11.07
CA MET A 348 10.82 21.45 -11.06
C MET A 348 12.08 20.83 -10.46
N LEU A 349 13.27 21.35 -10.73
CA LEU A 349 14.51 20.88 -10.10
C LEU A 349 14.47 20.97 -8.58
N LEU A 350 13.86 22.02 -8.02
CA LEU A 350 13.67 22.14 -6.58
C LEU A 350 12.65 21.12 -6.06
N LEU A 351 11.50 20.98 -6.74
CA LEU A 351 10.41 20.12 -6.31
C LEU A 351 10.73 18.62 -6.41
N ILE A 352 11.55 18.20 -7.38
CA ILE A 352 11.92 16.80 -7.59
C ILE A 352 13.31 16.48 -7.02
N GLY A 353 14.29 17.38 -7.14
CA GLY A 353 15.67 17.11 -6.77
C GLY A 353 15.86 16.98 -5.25
N ILE A 354 15.22 17.84 -4.47
CA ILE A 354 15.33 17.79 -3.01
C ILE A 354 14.73 16.50 -2.42
N PRO A 355 13.49 16.08 -2.76
CA PRO A 355 12.97 14.80 -2.31
C PRO A 355 13.77 13.60 -2.85
N PHE A 356 14.23 13.66 -4.10
CA PHE A 356 15.00 12.59 -4.73
C PHE A 356 16.28 12.25 -3.97
N ARG A 357 16.95 13.25 -3.38
CA ARG A 357 18.14 13.04 -2.51
C ARG A 357 17.86 12.02 -1.41
N ASN A 358 16.62 12.01 -0.86
CA ASN A 358 16.23 11.10 0.20
C ASN A 358 15.95 9.67 -0.30
N VAL A 359 15.84 9.49 -1.62
CA VAL A 359 15.59 8.18 -2.27
C VAL A 359 16.87 7.52 -2.75
N LEU A 360 17.89 8.31 -3.10
CA LEU A 360 19.17 7.82 -3.62
C LEU A 360 19.83 6.70 -2.77
N PRO A 361 19.82 6.75 -1.42
CA PRO A 361 20.41 5.69 -0.60
C PRO A 361 19.79 4.30 -0.83
N LYS A 362 18.59 4.21 -1.43
CA LYS A 362 17.96 2.93 -1.77
C LYS A 362 18.75 2.13 -2.82
N LEU A 363 19.61 2.76 -3.62
CA LEU A 363 20.52 2.06 -4.54
C LEU A 363 21.50 1.12 -3.84
N HIS A 364 21.88 1.45 -2.61
CA HIS A 364 22.81 0.64 -1.80
C HIS A 364 22.11 -0.45 -0.97
N SER A 365 20.78 -0.49 -1.02
CA SER A 365 20.01 -1.52 -0.33
C SER A 365 19.95 -2.80 -1.17
N SER A 366 20.10 -3.97 -0.51
CA SER A 366 20.04 -5.27 -1.17
C SER A 366 19.04 -6.20 -0.47
N ASN A 367 18.27 -6.94 -1.25
CA ASN A 367 17.40 -8.01 -0.75
C ASN A 367 18.12 -9.35 -0.59
N ARG A 368 19.33 -9.47 -1.17
CA ARG A 368 20.10 -10.72 -1.22
C ARG A 368 20.31 -11.38 0.15
N PRO A 369 20.76 -10.67 1.21
CA PRO A 369 20.96 -11.32 2.51
C PRO A 369 19.67 -11.89 3.10
N ARG A 370 18.54 -11.25 2.82
CA ARG A 370 17.22 -11.71 3.28
C ARG A 370 16.76 -12.93 2.50
N LEU A 371 16.93 -12.93 1.18
CA LEU A 371 16.60 -14.07 0.32
C LEU A 371 17.45 -15.28 0.64
N GLU A 372 18.77 -15.09 0.85
CA GLU A 372 19.69 -16.18 1.26
C GLU A 372 19.27 -16.78 2.61
N ALA A 373 18.88 -15.96 3.58
CA ALA A 373 18.38 -16.44 4.86
C ALA A 373 17.09 -17.28 4.75
N ILE A 374 16.14 -16.80 3.92
CA ILE A 374 14.90 -17.53 3.63
C ILE A 374 15.21 -18.88 2.98
N MET A 375 16.04 -18.88 1.93
CA MET A 375 16.39 -20.11 1.22
C MET A 375 17.15 -21.10 2.10
N HIS A 376 18.03 -20.60 2.98
CA HIS A 376 18.70 -21.46 3.95
C HIS A 376 17.71 -22.22 4.85
N VAL A 377 16.64 -21.56 5.31
CA VAL A 377 15.60 -22.22 6.10
C VAL A 377 14.86 -23.25 5.25
N VAL A 378 14.45 -22.89 4.03
CA VAL A 378 13.72 -23.79 3.11
C VAL A 378 14.52 -25.06 2.79
N GLU A 379 15.80 -24.91 2.45
CA GLU A 379 16.70 -26.02 2.10
C GLU A 379 17.00 -26.98 3.28
N ASN A 380 16.88 -26.49 4.49
CA ASN A 380 17.18 -27.25 5.71
C ASN A 380 15.95 -27.71 6.48
N THR A 381 14.71 -27.52 5.94
CA THR A 381 13.46 -27.94 6.56
C THR A 381 12.56 -28.67 5.58
N GLY A 382 11.77 -29.61 6.07
CA GLY A 382 10.65 -30.17 5.32
C GLY A 382 9.44 -29.22 5.29
N PRO A 383 8.46 -29.47 4.40
CA PRO A 383 7.28 -28.59 4.26
C PRO A 383 6.47 -28.41 5.55
N ASN A 384 6.46 -29.45 6.41
CA ASN A 384 5.69 -29.47 7.65
C ASN A 384 6.53 -29.16 8.90
N ASP A 385 7.84 -28.88 8.75
CA ASP A 385 8.70 -28.53 9.88
C ASP A 385 8.34 -27.11 10.37
N PRO A 386 7.86 -26.95 11.61
CA PRO A 386 7.51 -25.62 12.10
C PRO A 386 8.76 -24.78 12.33
N VAL A 387 8.61 -23.47 12.15
CA VAL A 387 9.67 -22.48 12.37
C VAL A 387 9.12 -21.35 13.24
N TYR A 388 9.92 -20.86 14.17
CA TYR A 388 9.57 -19.67 14.96
C TYR A 388 10.37 -18.46 14.49
N ASP A 389 9.71 -17.49 13.91
CA ASP A 389 10.35 -16.24 13.46
C ASP A 389 9.96 -15.03 14.33
N GLY A 390 8.73 -14.97 14.83
CA GLY A 390 8.22 -13.91 15.71
C GLY A 390 8.09 -12.51 15.07
N ASN A 391 8.68 -12.27 13.89
CA ASN A 391 8.60 -10.98 13.18
C ASN A 391 8.75 -11.12 11.65
N ILE A 392 8.53 -12.26 11.10
CA ILE A 392 8.69 -12.63 9.69
C ILE A 392 9.88 -11.97 9.02
N LYS A 393 11.02 -12.50 9.36
CA LYS A 393 12.29 -12.12 8.73
C LYS A 393 12.75 -13.17 7.73
N PHE A 394 12.43 -14.44 7.98
CA PHE A 394 12.92 -15.59 7.20
C PHE A 394 11.90 -16.73 7.08
N ASN A 395 10.86 -16.79 7.94
CA ASN A 395 9.83 -17.83 7.83
C ASN A 395 8.72 -17.39 6.88
N VAL A 396 8.89 -17.65 5.59
CA VAL A 396 7.84 -17.32 4.59
C VAL A 396 7.22 -18.57 3.94
N TYR A 397 7.84 -19.75 4.15
CA TYR A 397 7.44 -20.99 3.48
C TYR A 397 7.38 -22.19 4.42
N ARG A 398 7.17 -21.98 5.72
CA ARG A 398 7.00 -23.05 6.69
C ARG A 398 5.91 -22.70 7.69
N PRO A 399 5.21 -23.69 8.26
CA PRO A 399 4.19 -23.43 9.26
C PRO A 399 4.77 -22.80 10.50
N ASP A 400 3.96 -21.96 11.15
CA ASP A 400 4.27 -21.32 12.42
C ASP A 400 3.92 -22.21 13.60
N LEU A 401 4.44 -21.85 14.78
CA LEU A 401 4.13 -22.58 16.00
C LEU A 401 2.70 -22.34 16.51
N HIS A 402 2.08 -21.23 16.10
CA HIS A 402 0.80 -20.78 16.63
C HIS A 402 0.00 -19.99 15.60
N TYR A 403 -1.32 -19.93 15.78
CA TYR A 403 -2.24 -19.11 15.00
C TYR A 403 -1.78 -17.64 14.86
N PHE A 404 -1.31 -17.04 15.97
CA PHE A 404 -0.66 -15.73 15.94
C PHE A 404 0.82 -15.92 15.65
N TRP A 405 1.21 -15.70 14.44
CA TRP A 405 2.53 -16.05 13.93
C TRP A 405 3.52 -14.88 13.94
N TYR A 406 3.08 -13.65 14.26
CA TYR A 406 4.01 -12.54 14.32
C TYR A 406 3.71 -11.57 15.45
N SER A 407 4.79 -11.05 16.09
CA SER A 407 4.81 -9.89 16.98
C SER A 407 3.71 -9.84 18.06
N VAL A 408 3.37 -11.00 18.60
CA VAL A 408 2.27 -11.16 19.57
C VAL A 408 2.49 -10.30 20.80
N ASN A 409 3.70 -10.33 21.38
CA ASN A 409 4.01 -9.63 22.61
C ASN A 409 4.21 -8.13 22.38
N ARG A 410 4.95 -7.72 21.32
CA ARG A 410 5.23 -6.32 21.02
C ARG A 410 4.06 -5.57 20.42
N GLY A 411 3.26 -6.23 19.60
CA GLY A 411 2.12 -5.62 18.90
C GLY A 411 0.88 -5.48 19.76
N LYS A 412 0.83 -6.10 20.95
CA LYS A 412 -0.37 -6.22 21.80
C LYS A 412 -1.59 -6.74 21.03
N LEU A 413 -1.33 -7.54 19.98
CA LEU A 413 -2.38 -8.08 19.10
C LEU A 413 -3.16 -9.15 19.83
N LEU A 414 -2.48 -10.05 20.53
CA LEU A 414 -3.12 -11.09 21.34
C LEU A 414 -3.97 -10.47 22.46
N ASP A 415 -3.45 -9.43 23.15
CA ASP A 415 -4.20 -8.72 24.18
C ASP A 415 -5.47 -8.08 23.60
N SER A 416 -5.36 -7.47 22.41
CA SER A 416 -6.51 -6.88 21.75
C SER A 416 -7.50 -7.93 21.29
N TYR A 417 -7.03 -9.05 20.76
CA TYR A 417 -7.87 -10.17 20.35
C TYR A 417 -8.58 -10.81 21.55
N ASN A 418 -7.84 -11.15 22.60
CA ASN A 418 -8.39 -11.73 23.81
C ASN A 418 -9.43 -10.82 24.48
N ARG A 419 -9.20 -9.51 24.46
CA ARG A 419 -10.15 -8.52 25.00
C ARG A 419 -11.49 -8.55 24.28
N VAL A 420 -11.49 -8.69 22.96
CA VAL A 420 -12.73 -8.68 22.14
C VAL A 420 -13.39 -10.06 22.05
N THR A 421 -12.66 -11.14 22.33
CA THR A 421 -13.15 -12.52 22.26
C THR A 421 -13.39 -13.18 23.61
N GLY A 422 -13.29 -12.43 24.73
CA GLY A 422 -13.44 -13.01 26.06
C GLY A 422 -12.30 -13.99 26.40
N ASN A 423 -11.07 -13.69 25.98
CA ASN A 423 -9.86 -14.49 26.26
C ASN A 423 -9.79 -15.84 25.53
N ARG A 424 -10.29 -15.92 24.29
CA ARG A 424 -10.37 -17.16 23.49
C ARG A 424 -9.04 -17.94 23.40
N PHE A 425 -7.89 -17.24 23.30
CA PHE A 425 -6.56 -17.88 23.18
C PHE A 425 -5.77 -17.87 24.49
N GLY A 426 -6.22 -17.20 25.54
CA GLY A 426 -5.48 -17.09 26.79
C GLY A 426 -4.12 -16.38 26.63
N LYS A 427 -3.24 -16.62 27.59
CA LYS A 427 -1.81 -16.32 27.45
C LYS A 427 -1.12 -17.57 26.92
N TYR A 428 -0.30 -17.43 25.90
CA TYR A 428 0.62 -18.51 25.55
C TYR A 428 2.06 -18.07 25.83
N ASP A 429 2.83 -19.06 26.26
CA ASP A 429 4.23 -18.88 26.59
C ASP A 429 5.09 -19.35 25.42
N ILE A 430 5.92 -18.46 24.89
CA ILE A 430 6.78 -18.74 23.74
C ILE A 430 7.79 -19.85 24.08
N TYR A 431 8.32 -19.89 25.30
CA TYR A 431 9.27 -20.91 25.71
C TYR A 431 8.62 -22.30 25.74
N ASP A 432 7.42 -22.40 26.30
CA ASP A 432 6.68 -23.66 26.34
C ASP A 432 6.36 -24.17 24.93
N LEU A 433 5.98 -23.26 24.01
CA LEU A 433 5.77 -23.61 22.60
C LEU A 433 7.04 -24.14 21.94
N ILE A 434 8.16 -23.42 22.13
CA ILE A 434 9.44 -23.82 21.53
C ILE A 434 9.93 -25.16 22.12
N PHE A 435 9.85 -25.34 23.44
CA PHE A 435 10.30 -26.58 24.09
C PHE A 435 9.43 -27.79 23.73
N THR A 436 8.13 -27.58 23.55
CA THR A 436 7.18 -28.64 23.17
C THR A 436 7.27 -28.98 21.69
N ARG A 437 7.28 -27.97 20.80
CA ARG A 437 7.25 -28.15 19.35
C ARG A 437 8.63 -28.38 18.75
N LYS A 438 9.70 -27.99 19.46
CA LYS A 438 11.12 -28.08 19.03
C LYS A 438 11.32 -27.66 17.57
N PRO A 439 10.93 -26.40 17.18
CA PRO A 439 11.08 -25.96 15.80
C PRO A 439 12.54 -26.04 15.38
N LYS A 440 12.79 -26.40 14.11
CA LYS A 440 14.14 -26.60 13.58
C LYS A 440 14.96 -25.31 13.53
N PHE A 441 14.28 -24.18 13.32
CA PHE A 441 14.86 -22.84 13.36
C PHE A 441 14.03 -21.92 14.23
N ILE A 442 14.72 -21.05 14.96
CA ILE A 442 14.11 -19.97 15.76
C ILE A 442 14.79 -18.62 15.51
N SER A 443 14.03 -17.54 15.71
CA SER A 443 14.54 -16.19 15.95
C SER A 443 14.51 -15.91 17.45
N LEU A 444 15.47 -15.10 17.93
CA LEU A 444 15.41 -14.55 19.30
C LEU A 444 14.58 -13.30 19.40
N PHE A 445 13.88 -12.93 18.31
CA PHE A 445 12.97 -11.81 18.32
C PHE A 445 11.75 -12.11 19.22
N ASP A 446 11.37 -11.16 20.05
CA ASP A 446 10.28 -11.28 21.04
C ASP A 446 10.48 -12.32 22.16
N ILE A 447 11.66 -12.94 22.24
CA ILE A 447 12.05 -13.83 23.35
C ILE A 447 12.58 -12.96 24.50
N ASP A 448 12.04 -13.16 25.68
CA ASP A 448 12.52 -12.49 26.90
C ASP A 448 13.85 -13.12 27.34
N ARG A 449 14.94 -12.38 27.23
CA ARG A 449 16.28 -12.86 27.57
C ARG A 449 16.55 -12.86 29.08
N GLU A 450 15.70 -12.24 29.88
CA GLU A 450 15.79 -12.21 31.35
C GLU A 450 15.07 -13.43 31.97
N ASP A 451 14.26 -14.18 31.17
CA ASP A 451 13.60 -15.40 31.63
C ASP A 451 14.66 -16.48 31.97
N PRO A 452 14.57 -17.13 33.14
CA PRO A 452 15.50 -18.21 33.54
C PRO A 452 15.61 -19.37 32.51
N ARG A 453 14.59 -19.55 31.67
CA ARG A 453 14.57 -20.58 30.63
C ARG A 453 15.44 -20.22 29.39
N PHE A 454 15.89 -18.96 29.28
CA PHE A 454 16.72 -18.51 28.16
C PHE A 454 18.03 -19.30 28.02
N GLU A 455 18.72 -19.57 29.14
CA GLU A 455 19.93 -20.40 29.11
C GLU A 455 19.67 -21.81 28.57
N LYS A 456 18.56 -22.45 28.99
CA LYS A 456 18.15 -23.76 28.46
C LYS A 456 17.88 -23.68 26.96
N LEU A 457 17.22 -22.64 26.50
CA LEU A 457 16.97 -22.38 25.07
C LEU A 457 18.29 -22.30 24.31
N MET A 458 19.28 -21.53 24.80
CA MET A 458 20.57 -21.34 24.12
C MET A 458 21.46 -22.59 24.14
N ARG A 459 21.21 -23.54 25.04
CA ARG A 459 21.85 -24.85 24.98
C ARG A 459 21.26 -25.74 23.88
N MET A 460 19.96 -25.58 23.57
CA MET A 460 19.29 -26.36 22.55
C MET A 460 19.54 -25.83 21.13
N TYR A 461 19.83 -24.54 20.98
CA TYR A 461 19.95 -23.88 19.68
C TYR A 461 21.33 -23.23 19.53
N SER A 462 21.92 -23.36 18.34
CA SER A 462 23.16 -22.69 17.96
C SER A 462 22.94 -21.67 16.88
N SER A 463 23.73 -20.58 16.89
CA SER A 463 23.68 -19.54 15.87
C SER A 463 24.04 -20.09 14.49
N THR A 464 23.38 -19.58 13.47
CA THR A 464 23.73 -19.79 12.07
C THR A 464 24.53 -18.61 11.52
N PRO A 465 25.12 -18.69 10.33
CA PRO A 465 25.76 -17.52 9.69
C PRO A 465 24.81 -16.37 9.39
N TYR A 466 23.50 -16.59 9.44
CA TYR A 466 22.48 -15.59 9.16
C TYR A 466 22.01 -14.90 10.44
N LEU A 467 21.90 -13.58 10.39
CA LEU A 467 21.53 -12.75 11.53
C LEU A 467 20.19 -13.18 12.14
N ASP A 468 20.16 -13.33 13.45
CA ASP A 468 18.98 -13.71 14.25
C ASP A 468 18.40 -15.12 13.97
N ILE A 469 19.06 -15.97 13.19
CA ILE A 469 18.60 -17.35 12.94
C ILE A 469 19.41 -18.32 13.78
N HIS A 470 18.72 -19.12 14.60
CA HIS A 470 19.31 -20.16 15.42
C HIS A 470 18.72 -21.52 15.03
N ARG A 471 19.57 -22.53 14.93
CA ARG A 471 19.21 -23.90 14.52
C ARG A 471 19.22 -24.83 15.72
N LEU A 472 18.22 -25.72 15.80
CA LEU A 472 18.16 -26.78 16.80
C LEU A 472 19.41 -27.68 16.66
N ASN A 473 20.10 -27.91 17.78
CA ASN A 473 21.23 -28.79 17.84
C ASN A 473 20.75 -30.26 17.59
N LYS A 474 21.53 -31.02 16.86
CA LYS A 474 21.26 -32.46 16.76
C LYS A 474 21.38 -33.06 18.16
N GLU A 475 20.38 -33.83 18.58
CA GLU A 475 20.52 -34.62 19.79
C GLU A 475 21.77 -35.51 19.63
N LYS A 476 22.74 -35.38 20.55
CA LYS A 476 23.94 -36.24 20.58
C LYS A 476 23.58 -37.64 21.03
#